data_ef51fe13a816ad9c85fee25d57eb2ba1
#
_entry.id   ef51fe13a816ad9c85fee25d57eb2ba1
#
_cell.length_a   1.000
_cell.length_b   1.000
_cell.length_c   1.000
_cell.angle_alpha   90.00
_cell.angle_beta   90.00
_cell.angle_gamma   90.00
#
_symmetry.space_group_name_H-M   'P 1'
#
loop_
_entity.id
_entity.type
_entity.pdbx_description
1 polymer ?
#
loop_
_entity_poly.entity_id
_entity_poly.type
_entity_poly.pdbx_seq_one_letter_code
_entity_poly.pdbx_strand_id
1 'polypeptide(L)'
;DTDRSRGLGDVYKRQIYKSSMKLLYAKNFSVDYYEGGYKILTTKDGTQILTVPKGRKTPKDIDKDIIVLKEPVSDLYLVASGVMDMFDKLDAVDTIKFSGLDSDGWYIDSARKALESGRMLYAGKYSKPDYELLVSENCSLAIENTMITHSPQVTEKLKSFDIPSIIEYSSYEEEPLGRVEWVKFFGALTDRDEKADELFNKQVDIVNRIAKTDGTDTDDATKSDTVAFFYITSNGQVQVRKSTDYVPKMISLAGGKYIFDASNDDDTGRSTMNMQLEDFYNGAIDADYLIYNSAIDGGVKNLNELLDKCPVLADFRAVKDGNVFCTTNDMYQQSMSIGYMIDDMHSMITGAPDSGMKYLFKLK
;
A
#
# COMPACT_ATOMS: atom_id res chain seq x y z
N ASP A 1 26.06 -1.72 -15.14
CA ASP A 1 24.84 -1.66 -15.98
C ASP A 1 24.81 -2.62 -17.16
N THR A 2 25.86 -3.41 -17.39
CA THR A 2 25.93 -4.33 -18.54
C THR A 2 25.66 -5.79 -18.20
N ASP A 3 25.44 -6.15 -16.96
CA ASP A 3 25.31 -7.55 -16.53
C ASP A 3 23.85 -8.05 -16.35
N ARG A 4 22.88 -7.12 -16.27
CA ARG A 4 21.45 -7.47 -16.25
C ARG A 4 20.91 -7.88 -17.63
N SER A 5 21.54 -7.44 -18.71
CA SER A 5 21.12 -7.76 -20.10
C SER A 5 21.50 -9.18 -20.56
N ARG A 6 22.45 -9.86 -19.91
CA ARG A 6 22.93 -11.17 -20.33
C ARG A 6 22.05 -12.35 -19.88
N GLY A 7 21.27 -12.20 -18.78
CA GLY A 7 20.37 -13.25 -18.31
C GLY A 7 18.99 -13.26 -18.99
N LEU A 8 18.54 -12.11 -19.48
CA LEU A 8 17.21 -11.93 -20.10
C LEU A 8 17.21 -12.21 -21.62
N GLY A 9 18.37 -12.13 -22.28
CA GLY A 9 18.49 -12.27 -23.73
C GLY A 9 18.26 -13.68 -24.28
N ASP A 10 18.38 -14.72 -23.45
CA ASP A 10 18.26 -16.12 -23.93
C ASP A 10 16.84 -16.67 -23.88
N VAL A 11 15.95 -16.10 -23.07
CA VAL A 11 14.59 -16.62 -22.88
C VAL A 11 13.63 -16.19 -24.00
N TYR A 12 13.94 -15.09 -24.71
CA TYR A 12 13.07 -14.50 -25.73
C TYR A 12 13.73 -14.32 -27.10
N LYS A 13 14.39 -15.33 -27.61
CA LYS A 13 15.11 -15.30 -28.90
C LYS A 13 14.32 -14.79 -30.13
N ARG A 14 13.01 -14.43 -29.95
CA ARG A 14 12.14 -13.93 -31.03
C ARG A 14 11.31 -12.71 -30.70
N GLN A 15 11.35 -12.20 -29.46
CA GLN A 15 10.66 -10.97 -29.06
C GLN A 15 11.68 -9.83 -29.02
N ILE A 16 11.44 -8.77 -29.79
CA ILE A 16 12.33 -7.61 -29.79
C ILE A 16 11.97 -6.74 -28.59
N TYR A 17 12.92 -6.59 -27.65
CA TYR A 17 12.81 -5.66 -26.55
C TYR A 17 12.61 -4.24 -27.06
N LYS A 18 11.69 -3.49 -26.46
CA LYS A 18 11.37 -2.11 -26.84
C LYS A 18 11.84 -1.11 -25.79
N SER A 19 11.43 -1.28 -24.54
CA SER A 19 11.74 -0.37 -23.43
C SER A 19 11.39 -1.01 -22.09
N SER A 20 11.93 -0.45 -21.01
CA SER A 20 11.45 -0.73 -19.65
C SER A 20 10.62 0.44 -19.12
N MET A 21 9.67 0.14 -18.24
CA MET A 21 8.93 1.15 -17.49
C MET A 21 9.89 1.97 -16.63
N LYS A 22 9.75 3.30 -16.71
CA LYS A 22 10.51 4.18 -15.84
C LYS A 22 9.81 4.30 -14.49
N LEU A 23 10.46 3.83 -13.44
CA LEU A 23 10.02 4.00 -12.06
C LEU A 23 10.77 5.17 -11.42
N LEU A 24 10.08 5.94 -10.59
CA LEU A 24 10.64 7.10 -9.91
C LEU A 24 10.96 6.79 -8.43
N TYR A 25 10.15 5.99 -7.79
CA TYR A 25 10.22 5.70 -6.35
C TYR A 25 10.19 4.20 -6.04
N ALA A 26 9.38 3.41 -6.76
CA ALA A 26 9.26 1.98 -6.52
C ALA A 26 10.53 1.23 -6.91
N LYS A 27 10.87 0.20 -6.12
CA LYS A 27 12.08 -0.61 -6.31
C LYS A 27 11.80 -2.11 -6.35
N ASN A 28 10.57 -2.51 -6.02
CA ASN A 28 10.23 -3.90 -5.79
C ASN A 28 9.51 -4.56 -6.98
N PHE A 29 9.44 -3.89 -8.13
CA PHE A 29 8.97 -4.46 -9.39
C PHE A 29 9.66 -3.84 -10.60
N SER A 30 9.51 -4.46 -11.76
CA SER A 30 9.85 -3.89 -13.07
C SER A 30 8.85 -4.35 -14.12
N VAL A 31 8.74 -3.59 -15.21
CA VAL A 31 7.94 -3.95 -16.39
C VAL A 31 8.76 -3.68 -17.64
N ASP A 32 8.90 -4.71 -18.47
CA ASP A 32 9.58 -4.64 -19.76
C ASP A 32 8.58 -4.81 -20.90
N TYR A 33 8.65 -3.93 -21.88
CA TYR A 33 7.79 -3.90 -23.05
C TYR A 33 8.52 -4.48 -24.27
N TYR A 34 7.80 -5.26 -25.06
CA TYR A 34 8.31 -5.90 -26.26
C TYR A 34 7.47 -5.55 -27.48
N GLU A 35 8.06 -5.72 -28.67
CA GLU A 35 7.30 -5.54 -29.92
C GLU A 35 6.07 -6.44 -29.97
N GLY A 36 4.99 -5.90 -30.57
CA GLY A 36 3.72 -6.61 -30.64
C GLY A 36 2.84 -6.49 -29.39
N GLY A 37 3.26 -5.68 -28.41
CA GLY A 37 2.49 -5.34 -27.20
C GLY A 37 2.67 -6.30 -26.03
N TYR A 38 3.58 -7.27 -26.12
CA TYR A 38 3.88 -8.17 -25.00
C TYR A 38 4.57 -7.42 -23.88
N LYS A 39 4.29 -7.78 -22.64
CA LYS A 39 4.89 -7.19 -21.45
C LYS A 39 5.40 -8.30 -20.53
N ILE A 40 6.53 -8.06 -19.87
CA ILE A 40 7.01 -8.87 -18.76
C ILE A 40 7.00 -8.04 -17.51
N LEU A 41 6.25 -8.48 -16.53
CA LEU A 41 6.17 -7.90 -15.21
C LEU A 41 6.98 -8.80 -14.28
N THR A 42 7.91 -8.20 -13.52
CA THR A 42 8.76 -8.93 -12.59
C THR A 42 8.60 -8.35 -11.19
N THR A 43 8.31 -9.18 -10.20
CA THR A 43 8.27 -8.80 -8.79
C THR A 43 9.63 -8.98 -8.11
N LYS A 44 9.82 -8.41 -6.92
CA LYS A 44 11.07 -8.40 -6.16
C LYS A 44 11.72 -9.79 -5.99
N ASP A 45 10.92 -10.82 -5.80
CA ASP A 45 11.38 -12.20 -5.64
C ASP A 45 11.79 -12.89 -6.94
N GLY A 46 11.70 -12.16 -8.07
CA GLY A 46 12.05 -12.67 -9.40
C GLY A 46 10.91 -13.40 -10.12
N THR A 47 9.72 -13.48 -9.53
CA THR A 47 8.55 -14.06 -10.21
C THR A 47 8.17 -13.19 -11.41
N GLN A 48 7.94 -13.84 -12.56
CA GLN A 48 7.68 -13.18 -13.83
C GLN A 48 6.30 -13.52 -14.39
N ILE A 49 5.63 -12.50 -14.90
CA ILE A 49 4.38 -12.64 -15.66
C ILE A 49 4.62 -12.13 -17.08
N LEU A 50 4.29 -12.95 -18.07
CA LEU A 50 4.17 -12.53 -19.46
C LEU A 50 2.71 -12.25 -19.77
N THR A 51 2.35 -11.02 -20.11
CA THR A 51 1.05 -10.72 -20.70
C THR A 51 1.13 -10.88 -22.20
N VAL A 52 0.15 -11.60 -22.76
CA VAL A 52 0.02 -11.86 -24.19
C VAL A 52 -1.16 -11.06 -24.73
N PRO A 53 -0.93 -10.09 -25.62
CA PRO A 53 -1.98 -9.22 -26.13
C PRO A 53 -3.10 -9.99 -26.83
N LYS A 54 -4.32 -9.45 -26.77
CA LYS A 54 -5.49 -10.03 -27.42
C LYS A 54 -5.22 -10.32 -28.91
N GLY A 55 -5.51 -11.54 -29.32
CA GLY A 55 -5.31 -11.98 -30.71
C GLY A 55 -3.86 -12.36 -31.07
N ARG A 56 -2.91 -12.22 -30.15
CA ARG A 56 -1.54 -12.68 -30.33
C ARG A 56 -1.35 -14.12 -29.85
N LYS A 57 -0.35 -14.80 -30.40
CA LYS A 57 0.02 -16.14 -29.97
C LYS A 57 1.03 -16.05 -28.84
N THR A 58 0.92 -16.97 -27.88
CA THR A 58 1.98 -17.15 -26.87
C THR A 58 3.29 -17.48 -27.62
N PRO A 59 4.39 -16.78 -27.31
CA PRO A 59 5.70 -17.09 -27.91
C PRO A 59 6.08 -18.54 -27.65
N LYS A 60 6.86 -19.14 -28.56
CA LYS A 60 7.44 -20.46 -28.36
C LYS A 60 8.70 -20.33 -27.49
N ASP A 61 9.03 -21.37 -26.80
CA ASP A 61 10.26 -21.47 -25.99
C ASP A 61 10.28 -20.49 -24.76
N ILE A 62 9.12 -20.26 -24.14
CA ILE A 62 9.02 -19.54 -22.87
C ILE A 62 9.52 -20.46 -21.76
N ASP A 63 10.25 -19.88 -20.79
CA ASP A 63 10.61 -20.58 -19.58
C ASP A 63 9.34 -21.05 -18.84
N LYS A 64 9.34 -22.30 -18.40
CA LYS A 64 8.20 -22.93 -17.72
C LYS A 64 7.82 -22.26 -16.39
N ASP A 65 8.76 -21.52 -15.81
CA ASP A 65 8.52 -20.81 -14.53
C ASP A 65 7.89 -19.42 -14.74
N ILE A 66 7.72 -18.97 -15.99
CA ILE A 66 7.04 -17.72 -16.32
C ILE A 66 5.53 -17.95 -16.35
N ILE A 67 4.80 -17.14 -15.59
CA ILE A 67 3.33 -17.12 -15.59
C ILE A 67 2.85 -16.46 -16.88
N VAL A 68 2.03 -17.15 -17.67
CA VAL A 68 1.52 -16.63 -18.94
C VAL A 68 0.05 -16.25 -18.77
N LEU A 69 -0.26 -14.96 -18.92
CA LEU A 69 -1.62 -14.44 -18.90
C LEU A 69 -1.99 -13.87 -20.26
N LYS A 70 -3.18 -14.20 -20.76
CA LYS A 70 -3.73 -13.65 -22.01
C LYS A 70 -4.64 -12.47 -21.72
N GLU A 71 -4.45 -11.39 -22.47
CA GLU A 71 -5.35 -10.22 -22.37
C GLU A 71 -6.69 -10.47 -23.09
N PRO A 72 -7.80 -9.95 -22.54
CA PRO A 72 -7.90 -9.25 -21.26
C PRO A 72 -7.71 -10.20 -20.08
N VAL A 73 -6.91 -9.77 -19.10
CA VAL A 73 -6.71 -10.52 -17.86
C VAL A 73 -8.01 -10.50 -17.05
N SER A 74 -8.40 -11.67 -16.53
CA SER A 74 -9.62 -11.85 -15.71
C SER A 74 -9.45 -12.97 -14.70
N ASP A 75 -10.45 -13.18 -13.89
CA ASP A 75 -10.55 -14.28 -12.92
C ASP A 75 -9.40 -14.27 -11.89
N LEU A 76 -8.97 -13.06 -11.50
CA LEU A 76 -7.94 -12.85 -10.50
C LEU A 76 -8.47 -13.13 -9.09
N TYR A 77 -7.63 -13.74 -8.25
CA TYR A 77 -7.85 -13.84 -6.80
C TYR A 77 -7.01 -12.79 -6.09
N LEU A 78 -7.67 -11.76 -5.54
CA LEU A 78 -7.00 -10.70 -4.83
C LEU A 78 -7.06 -10.91 -3.32
N VAL A 79 -5.91 -11.21 -2.73
CA VAL A 79 -5.72 -11.37 -1.29
C VAL A 79 -5.11 -10.11 -0.66
N ALA A 80 -4.30 -9.39 -1.43
CA ALA A 80 -3.65 -8.16 -1.02
C ALA A 80 -4.64 -7.00 -0.96
N SER A 81 -5.31 -6.82 0.18
CA SER A 81 -6.37 -5.81 0.35
C SER A 81 -5.90 -4.36 0.08
N GLY A 82 -4.63 -4.07 0.34
CA GLY A 82 -4.08 -2.73 0.11
C GLY A 82 -4.04 -2.30 -1.36
N VAL A 83 -4.12 -3.23 -2.32
CA VAL A 83 -4.07 -2.89 -3.75
C VAL A 83 -5.44 -2.87 -4.45
N MET A 84 -6.53 -3.21 -3.75
CA MET A 84 -7.89 -3.10 -4.32
C MET A 84 -8.21 -1.68 -4.79
N ASP A 85 -7.75 -0.67 -4.05
CA ASP A 85 -7.92 0.74 -4.43
C ASP A 85 -7.24 1.06 -5.77
N MET A 86 -6.10 0.43 -6.07
CA MET A 86 -5.44 0.57 -7.36
C MET A 86 -6.32 0.01 -8.49
N PHE A 87 -6.92 -1.17 -8.29
CA PHE A 87 -7.85 -1.75 -9.26
C PHE A 87 -9.13 -0.90 -9.39
N ASP A 88 -9.64 -0.32 -8.30
CA ASP A 88 -10.79 0.59 -8.34
C ASP A 88 -10.49 1.83 -9.18
N LYS A 89 -9.37 2.51 -8.91
CA LYS A 89 -8.99 3.72 -9.65
C LYS A 89 -8.62 3.45 -11.11
N LEU A 90 -8.14 2.25 -11.42
CA LEU A 90 -7.89 1.79 -12.79
C LEU A 90 -9.16 1.39 -13.55
N ASP A 91 -10.35 1.37 -12.93
CA ASP A 91 -11.58 0.75 -13.46
C ASP A 91 -11.35 -0.73 -13.85
N ALA A 92 -10.64 -1.46 -12.99
CA ALA A 92 -10.22 -2.83 -13.24
C ALA A 92 -10.77 -3.85 -12.22
N VAL A 93 -11.70 -3.44 -11.34
CA VAL A 93 -12.32 -4.35 -10.35
C VAL A 93 -13.03 -5.54 -11.00
N ASP A 94 -13.50 -5.38 -12.22
CA ASP A 94 -14.12 -6.45 -13.02
C ASP A 94 -13.14 -7.58 -13.41
N THR A 95 -11.85 -7.35 -13.33
CA THR A 95 -10.82 -8.40 -13.55
C THR A 95 -10.68 -9.32 -12.34
N ILE A 96 -11.15 -8.88 -11.16
CA ILE A 96 -11.08 -9.63 -9.91
C ILE A 96 -12.38 -10.42 -9.74
N LYS A 97 -12.26 -11.75 -9.79
CA LYS A 97 -13.37 -12.68 -9.55
C LYS A 97 -13.42 -13.18 -8.13
N PHE A 98 -12.27 -13.23 -7.46
CA PHE A 98 -12.16 -13.79 -6.11
C PHE A 98 -11.52 -12.80 -5.16
N SER A 99 -12.11 -12.68 -3.96
CA SER A 99 -11.66 -11.77 -2.91
C SER A 99 -11.13 -12.51 -1.69
N GLY A 100 -10.05 -12.03 -1.13
CA GLY A 100 -9.51 -12.47 0.16
C GLY A 100 -10.26 -11.94 1.38
N LEU A 101 -11.16 -10.96 1.19
CA LEU A 101 -12.04 -10.41 2.21
C LEU A 101 -13.50 -10.57 1.76
N ASP A 102 -14.40 -10.72 2.72
CA ASP A 102 -15.85 -10.64 2.49
C ASP A 102 -16.32 -9.18 2.32
N SER A 103 -17.60 -8.96 2.07
CA SER A 103 -18.16 -7.64 1.82
C SER A 103 -17.95 -6.67 2.98
N ASP A 104 -18.04 -7.14 4.22
CA ASP A 104 -17.92 -6.32 5.42
C ASP A 104 -16.46 -5.89 5.69
N GLY A 105 -15.50 -6.62 5.13
CA GLY A 105 -14.07 -6.31 5.21
C GLY A 105 -13.61 -5.19 4.27
N TRP A 106 -14.45 -4.75 3.31
CA TRP A 106 -14.09 -3.75 2.33
C TRP A 106 -14.64 -2.37 2.64
N TYR A 107 -13.75 -1.39 2.65
CA TYR A 107 -14.08 0.04 2.59
C TYR A 107 -14.18 0.55 1.15
N ILE A 108 -13.72 -0.22 0.16
CA ILE A 108 -13.81 0.11 -1.27
C ILE A 108 -15.18 -0.28 -1.80
N ASP A 109 -16.00 0.70 -2.14
CA ASP A 109 -17.41 0.53 -2.53
C ASP A 109 -17.60 -0.38 -3.74
N SER A 110 -16.73 -0.30 -4.74
CA SER A 110 -16.81 -1.14 -5.95
C SER A 110 -16.58 -2.62 -5.62
N ALA A 111 -15.65 -2.93 -4.71
CA ALA A 111 -15.38 -4.29 -4.25
C ALA A 111 -16.56 -4.84 -3.43
N ARG A 112 -17.08 -4.06 -2.48
CA ARG A 112 -18.25 -4.42 -1.68
C ARG A 112 -19.48 -4.74 -2.58
N LYS A 113 -19.81 -3.84 -3.51
CA LYS A 113 -20.90 -4.04 -4.45
C LYS A 113 -20.70 -5.23 -5.37
N ALA A 114 -19.46 -5.52 -5.76
CA ALA A 114 -19.14 -6.68 -6.57
C ALA A 114 -19.41 -8.00 -5.81
N LEU A 115 -19.06 -8.06 -4.53
CA LEU A 115 -19.36 -9.20 -3.64
C LEU A 115 -20.86 -9.34 -3.37
N GLU A 116 -21.54 -8.26 -2.99
CA GLU A 116 -22.99 -8.25 -2.73
C GLU A 116 -23.82 -8.68 -3.95
N SER A 117 -23.36 -8.35 -5.15
CA SER A 117 -24.02 -8.75 -6.41
C SER A 117 -23.64 -10.15 -6.90
N GLY A 118 -22.68 -10.83 -6.26
CA GLY A 118 -22.18 -12.13 -6.70
C GLY A 118 -21.27 -12.10 -7.92
N ARG A 119 -20.86 -10.91 -8.41
CA ARG A 119 -19.84 -10.78 -9.48
C ARG A 119 -18.45 -11.15 -8.98
N MET A 120 -18.17 -10.87 -7.72
CA MET A 120 -16.96 -11.27 -7.02
C MET A 120 -17.35 -12.25 -5.92
N LEU A 121 -16.51 -13.26 -5.70
CA LEU A 121 -16.76 -14.33 -4.74
C LEU A 121 -15.74 -14.24 -3.61
N TYR A 122 -16.18 -14.40 -2.38
CA TYR A 122 -15.26 -14.56 -1.26
C TYR A 122 -14.61 -15.94 -1.32
N ALA A 123 -13.30 -16.00 -1.50
CA ALA A 123 -12.53 -17.23 -1.64
C ALA A 123 -11.56 -17.49 -0.46
N GLY A 124 -11.85 -16.89 0.70
CA GLY A 124 -11.03 -17.06 1.91
C GLY A 124 -9.81 -16.13 1.95
N LYS A 125 -9.16 -16.08 3.12
CA LYS A 125 -7.98 -15.25 3.37
C LYS A 125 -6.67 -15.98 3.00
N TYR A 126 -5.56 -15.24 2.91
CA TYR A 126 -4.22 -15.75 2.54
C TYR A 126 -3.82 -17.07 3.21
N SER A 127 -4.19 -17.29 4.48
CA SER A 127 -3.80 -18.49 5.25
C SER A 127 -4.78 -19.65 5.10
N LYS A 128 -5.95 -19.43 4.48
CA LYS A 128 -7.01 -20.45 4.31
C LYS A 128 -7.88 -20.15 3.08
N PRO A 129 -7.34 -20.25 1.86
CA PRO A 129 -8.12 -20.10 0.63
C PRO A 129 -9.14 -21.25 0.46
N ASP A 130 -10.21 -20.95 -0.25
CA ASP A 130 -11.16 -21.97 -0.74
C ASP A 130 -10.65 -22.52 -2.08
N TYR A 131 -9.81 -23.54 -2.02
CA TYR A 131 -9.20 -24.14 -3.21
C TYR A 131 -10.23 -24.76 -4.16
N GLU A 132 -11.33 -25.31 -3.62
CA GLU A 132 -12.38 -25.91 -4.45
C GLU A 132 -13.05 -24.84 -5.31
N LEU A 133 -13.39 -23.71 -4.71
CA LEU A 133 -13.96 -22.57 -5.43
C LEU A 133 -12.98 -22.03 -6.46
N LEU A 134 -11.71 -21.80 -6.10
CA LEU A 134 -10.69 -21.28 -7.00
C LEU A 134 -10.47 -22.17 -8.23
N VAL A 135 -10.46 -23.49 -8.05
CA VAL A 135 -10.28 -24.46 -9.13
C VAL A 135 -11.54 -24.54 -9.99
N SER A 136 -12.72 -24.72 -9.37
CA SER A 136 -13.99 -24.92 -10.11
C SER A 136 -14.37 -23.70 -10.96
N GLU A 137 -13.98 -22.53 -10.52
CA GLU A 137 -14.29 -21.25 -11.17
C GLU A 137 -13.10 -20.69 -11.99
N ASN A 138 -12.04 -21.49 -12.18
CA ASN A 138 -10.89 -21.22 -13.04
C ASN A 138 -10.08 -19.96 -12.67
N CYS A 139 -9.63 -19.85 -11.41
CA CYS A 139 -8.73 -18.78 -11.00
C CYS A 139 -7.48 -18.73 -11.89
N SER A 140 -7.18 -17.57 -12.47
CA SER A 140 -6.08 -17.38 -13.42
C SER A 140 -4.77 -16.96 -12.75
N LEU A 141 -4.83 -16.22 -11.64
CA LEU A 141 -3.68 -15.74 -10.87
C LEU A 141 -4.12 -15.36 -9.47
N ALA A 142 -3.39 -15.79 -8.45
CA ALA A 142 -3.51 -15.29 -7.09
C ALA A 142 -2.53 -14.12 -6.86
N ILE A 143 -3.04 -12.98 -6.38
CA ILE A 143 -2.24 -11.81 -5.98
C ILE A 143 -2.21 -11.78 -4.46
N GLU A 144 -1.14 -12.29 -3.91
CA GLU A 144 -0.92 -12.45 -2.48
C GLU A 144 -0.22 -11.22 -1.88
N ASN A 145 -0.44 -10.97 -0.61
CA ASN A 145 0.37 -10.03 0.15
C ASN A 145 1.58 -10.75 0.80
N THR A 146 2.51 -9.98 1.36
CA THR A 146 3.73 -10.52 1.98
C THR A 146 3.48 -11.42 3.20
N MET A 147 2.28 -11.40 3.79
CA MET A 147 1.92 -12.31 4.89
C MET A 147 1.88 -13.79 4.45
N ILE A 148 1.77 -14.05 3.14
CA ILE A 148 1.80 -15.41 2.58
C ILE A 148 3.11 -16.12 2.90
N THR A 149 4.21 -15.40 3.11
CA THR A 149 5.51 -15.97 3.50
C THR A 149 5.46 -16.72 4.84
N HIS A 150 4.49 -16.40 5.69
CA HIS A 150 4.21 -17.15 6.93
C HIS A 150 3.33 -18.40 6.71
N SER A 151 2.89 -18.64 5.48
CA SER A 151 2.03 -19.77 5.11
C SER A 151 2.46 -20.42 3.79
N PRO A 152 3.73 -20.85 3.65
CA PRO A 152 4.28 -21.37 2.40
C PRO A 152 3.51 -22.56 1.83
N GLN A 153 2.86 -23.36 2.71
CA GLN A 153 2.00 -24.47 2.31
C GLN A 153 0.81 -24.03 1.42
N VAL A 154 0.36 -22.79 1.55
CA VAL A 154 -0.72 -22.23 0.70
C VAL A 154 -0.21 -22.05 -0.73
N THR A 155 0.95 -21.44 -0.90
CA THR A 155 1.57 -21.24 -2.22
C THR A 155 1.85 -22.58 -2.91
N GLU A 156 2.38 -23.57 -2.17
CA GLU A 156 2.60 -24.93 -2.67
C GLU A 156 1.29 -25.58 -3.12
N LYS A 157 0.22 -25.39 -2.33
CA LYS A 157 -1.09 -25.95 -2.63
C LYS A 157 -1.73 -25.30 -3.86
N LEU A 158 -1.67 -23.96 -4.01
CA LEU A 158 -2.11 -23.27 -5.20
C LEU A 158 -1.36 -23.80 -6.44
N LYS A 159 -0.04 -23.90 -6.36
CA LYS A 159 0.79 -24.46 -7.43
C LYS A 159 0.41 -25.89 -7.80
N SER A 160 0.02 -26.73 -6.82
CA SER A 160 -0.43 -28.12 -7.08
C SER A 160 -1.76 -28.20 -7.84
N PHE A 161 -2.52 -27.13 -7.88
CA PHE A 161 -3.75 -26.96 -8.64
C PHE A 161 -3.57 -26.15 -9.92
N ASP A 162 -2.33 -25.91 -10.34
CA ASP A 162 -1.99 -25.09 -11.52
C ASP A 162 -2.50 -23.63 -11.41
N ILE A 163 -2.71 -23.13 -10.18
CA ILE A 163 -3.03 -21.73 -9.92
C ILE A 163 -1.72 -20.98 -9.62
N PRO A 164 -1.23 -20.14 -10.55
CA PRO A 164 -0.04 -19.36 -10.31
C PRO A 164 -0.31 -18.27 -9.26
N SER A 165 0.74 -17.87 -8.55
CA SER A 165 0.65 -16.81 -7.57
C SER A 165 1.84 -15.86 -7.67
N ILE A 166 1.60 -14.58 -7.38
CA ILE A 166 2.62 -13.55 -7.17
C ILE A 166 2.45 -12.95 -5.78
N ILE A 167 3.55 -12.43 -5.25
CA ILE A 167 3.51 -11.60 -4.05
C ILE A 167 3.64 -10.14 -4.50
N GLU A 168 2.69 -9.30 -4.10
CA GLU A 168 2.81 -7.87 -4.25
C GLU A 168 3.66 -7.31 -3.11
N TYR A 169 4.59 -6.43 -3.44
CA TYR A 169 5.54 -5.86 -2.48
C TYR A 169 5.33 -4.36 -2.25
N SER A 170 4.17 -3.80 -2.56
CA SER A 170 3.90 -2.38 -2.36
C SER A 170 4.11 -1.95 -0.91
N SER A 171 3.73 -2.82 0.03
CA SER A 171 3.91 -2.59 1.46
C SER A 171 5.39 -2.59 1.92
N TYR A 172 6.31 -3.07 1.08
CA TYR A 172 7.75 -3.08 1.32
C TYR A 172 8.48 -1.94 0.60
N GLU A 173 7.75 -1.08 -0.10
CA GLU A 173 8.35 0.16 -0.60
C GLU A 173 8.60 1.11 0.55
N GLU A 174 9.81 1.60 0.63
CA GLU A 174 10.24 2.53 1.68
C GLU A 174 9.63 3.92 1.49
N GLU A 175 9.52 4.35 0.21
CA GLU A 175 8.98 5.66 -0.13
C GLU A 175 7.47 5.61 -0.25
N PRO A 176 6.72 6.57 0.36
CA PRO A 176 5.26 6.62 0.26
C PRO A 176 4.78 6.61 -1.19
N LEU A 177 5.41 7.39 -2.08
CA LEU A 177 5.09 7.42 -3.50
C LEU A 177 5.53 6.14 -4.23
N GLY A 178 6.50 5.38 -3.71
CA GLY A 178 6.83 4.06 -4.24
C GLY A 178 5.68 3.07 -4.07
N ARG A 179 4.97 3.14 -2.95
CA ARG A 179 3.75 2.34 -2.73
C ARG A 179 2.66 2.66 -3.75
N VAL A 180 2.44 3.95 -4.02
CA VAL A 180 1.48 4.42 -5.02
C VAL A 180 1.90 3.99 -6.44
N GLU A 181 3.19 3.99 -6.74
CA GLU A 181 3.71 3.68 -8.07
C GLU A 181 3.42 2.24 -8.52
N TRP A 182 3.08 1.34 -7.59
CA TRP A 182 2.59 0.00 -7.90
C TRP A 182 1.30 0.00 -8.74
N VAL A 183 0.56 1.11 -8.79
CA VAL A 183 -0.57 1.25 -9.73
C VAL A 183 -0.12 1.03 -11.18
N LYS A 184 1.14 1.35 -11.51
CA LYS A 184 1.71 1.12 -12.85
C LYS A 184 1.92 -0.36 -13.13
N PHE A 185 2.29 -1.17 -12.12
CA PHE A 185 2.36 -2.63 -12.25
C PHE A 185 0.98 -3.21 -12.61
N PHE A 186 -0.05 -2.84 -11.87
CA PHE A 186 -1.42 -3.31 -12.12
C PHE A 186 -2.02 -2.69 -13.38
N GLY A 187 -1.63 -1.46 -13.75
CA GLY A 187 -1.97 -0.85 -15.04
C GLY A 187 -1.41 -1.67 -16.20
N ALA A 188 -0.14 -2.06 -16.14
CA ALA A 188 0.49 -2.90 -17.14
C ALA A 188 -0.14 -4.30 -17.20
N LEU A 189 -0.48 -4.89 -16.04
CA LEU A 189 -1.14 -6.20 -15.94
C LEU A 189 -2.52 -6.20 -16.61
N THR A 190 -3.27 -5.10 -16.48
CA THR A 190 -4.66 -4.99 -16.93
C THR A 190 -4.84 -4.16 -18.21
N ASP A 191 -3.73 -3.85 -18.91
CA ASP A 191 -3.69 -3.05 -20.14
C ASP A 191 -4.30 -1.63 -19.96
N ARG A 192 -3.88 -0.96 -18.88
CA ARG A 192 -4.31 0.39 -18.49
C ARG A 192 -3.12 1.29 -18.12
N ASP A 193 -2.02 1.16 -18.86
CA ASP A 193 -0.74 1.85 -18.58
C ASP A 193 -0.90 3.36 -18.51
N GLU A 194 -1.58 3.99 -19.49
CA GLU A 194 -1.78 5.44 -19.54
C GLU A 194 -2.55 5.96 -18.33
N LYS A 195 -3.62 5.28 -17.95
CA LYS A 195 -4.42 5.64 -16.78
C LYS A 195 -3.62 5.50 -15.48
N ALA A 196 -2.78 4.47 -15.38
CA ALA A 196 -1.90 4.27 -14.24
C ALA A 196 -0.89 5.40 -14.09
N ASP A 197 -0.30 5.86 -15.20
CA ASP A 197 0.62 7.01 -15.21
C ASP A 197 -0.09 8.30 -14.77
N GLU A 198 -1.30 8.57 -15.27
CA GLU A 198 -2.10 9.73 -14.86
C GLU A 198 -2.40 9.72 -13.35
N LEU A 199 -2.85 8.58 -12.83
CA LEU A 199 -3.18 8.40 -11.42
C LEU A 199 -1.95 8.59 -10.53
N PHE A 200 -0.81 8.01 -10.90
CA PHE A 200 0.44 8.17 -10.18
C PHE A 200 0.92 9.62 -10.19
N ASN A 201 0.97 10.25 -11.36
CA ASN A 201 1.44 11.63 -11.52
C ASN A 201 0.59 12.60 -10.69
N LYS A 202 -0.71 12.39 -10.59
CA LYS A 202 -1.59 13.18 -9.72
C LYS A 202 -1.16 13.14 -8.25
N GLN A 203 -0.73 11.99 -7.74
CA GLN A 203 -0.24 11.87 -6.36
C GLN A 203 1.12 12.58 -6.20
N VAL A 204 2.01 12.44 -7.18
CA VAL A 204 3.29 13.14 -7.21
C VAL A 204 3.09 14.67 -7.20
N ASP A 205 2.15 15.18 -8.00
CA ASP A 205 1.86 16.62 -8.08
C ASP A 205 1.35 17.18 -6.75
N ILE A 206 0.56 16.40 -5.99
CA ILE A 206 0.10 16.80 -4.66
C ILE A 206 1.32 17.00 -3.73
N VAL A 207 2.21 16.01 -3.65
CA VAL A 207 3.39 16.06 -2.79
C VAL A 207 4.35 17.18 -3.21
N ASN A 208 4.57 17.36 -4.53
CA ASN A 208 5.42 18.42 -5.04
C ASN A 208 4.85 19.83 -4.77
N ARG A 209 3.54 19.99 -4.69
CA ARG A 209 2.90 21.26 -4.31
C ARG A 209 3.21 21.60 -2.85
N ILE A 210 3.11 20.62 -1.95
CA ILE A 210 3.43 20.78 -0.53
C ILE A 210 4.89 21.22 -0.37
N ALA A 211 5.83 20.52 -0.99
CA ALA A 211 7.25 20.83 -0.92
C ALA A 211 7.61 22.24 -1.42
N LYS A 212 6.83 22.80 -2.36
CA LYS A 212 7.02 24.19 -2.83
C LYS A 212 6.47 25.23 -1.87
N THR A 213 5.43 24.89 -1.12
CA THR A 213 4.82 25.81 -0.14
C THR A 213 5.74 25.98 1.06
N ASP A 214 6.41 24.92 1.51
CA ASP A 214 7.36 24.97 2.63
C ASP A 214 8.66 25.74 2.29
N GLY A 215 8.99 25.94 0.99
CA GLY A 215 10.17 26.69 0.54
C GLY A 215 10.00 28.21 0.47
N THR A 216 8.84 28.77 0.82
CA THR A 216 8.57 30.21 0.79
C THR A 216 8.63 30.83 2.18
N ASP A 217 9.79 31.44 2.47
CA ASP A 217 10.00 32.50 3.48
C ASP A 217 9.46 32.26 4.92
N THR A 218 10.14 31.42 5.67
CA THR A 218 10.28 31.72 7.10
C THR A 218 11.75 31.58 7.50
N ASP A 219 12.35 32.67 7.95
CA ASP A 219 13.71 32.74 8.56
C ASP A 219 13.84 31.90 9.83
N ASP A 220 12.85 31.07 10.16
CA ASP A 220 12.79 30.19 11.34
C ASP A 220 12.72 28.70 10.96
N ALA A 221 13.59 28.25 10.04
CA ALA A 221 13.75 26.86 9.63
C ALA A 221 14.28 25.92 10.75
N THR A 222 14.28 26.38 12.01
CA THR A 222 14.93 25.67 13.12
C THR A 222 13.98 24.78 13.94
N LYS A 223 12.65 24.83 13.73
CA LYS A 223 11.72 24.04 14.52
C LYS A 223 10.59 23.42 13.70
N SER A 224 10.81 22.21 13.18
CA SER A 224 9.70 21.42 12.65
C SER A 224 8.84 20.89 13.79
N ASP A 225 7.51 21.03 13.67
CA ASP A 225 6.56 20.50 14.65
C ASP A 225 6.68 18.97 14.74
N THR A 226 6.66 18.47 15.96
CA THR A 226 6.84 17.04 16.26
C THR A 226 5.49 16.32 16.26
N VAL A 227 5.47 15.14 15.64
CA VAL A 227 4.26 14.33 15.47
C VAL A 227 4.49 12.93 16.03
N ALA A 228 3.59 12.46 16.92
CA ALA A 228 3.52 11.06 17.33
C ALA A 228 2.35 10.38 16.63
N PHE A 229 2.63 9.26 15.94
CA PHE A 229 1.64 8.40 15.28
C PHE A 229 1.59 7.05 16.01
N PHE A 230 0.43 6.71 16.58
CA PHE A 230 0.33 5.55 17.48
C PHE A 230 -1.07 4.94 17.54
N TYR A 231 -1.18 3.72 18.08
CA TYR A 231 -2.44 3.19 18.61
C TYR A 231 -2.20 2.41 19.92
N ILE A 232 -3.25 2.23 20.71
CA ILE A 232 -3.19 1.54 21.99
C ILE A 232 -3.69 0.12 21.79
N THR A 233 -2.83 -0.86 22.06
CA THR A 233 -3.12 -2.28 21.92
C THR A 233 -4.07 -2.76 23.02
N SER A 234 -4.74 -3.89 22.81
CA SER A 234 -5.68 -4.48 23.78
C SER A 234 -5.05 -4.86 25.13
N ASN A 235 -3.72 -5.00 25.19
CA ASN A 235 -2.97 -5.27 26.42
C ASN A 235 -2.36 -4.00 27.04
N GLY A 236 -2.77 -2.81 26.59
CA GLY A 236 -2.35 -1.53 27.15
C GLY A 236 -0.96 -1.03 26.75
N GLN A 237 -0.29 -1.71 25.82
CA GLN A 237 0.94 -1.21 25.21
C GLN A 237 0.61 -0.19 24.11
N VAL A 238 1.59 0.62 23.75
CA VAL A 238 1.46 1.57 22.65
C VAL A 238 2.26 1.03 21.45
N GLN A 239 1.61 0.87 20.31
CA GLN A 239 2.29 0.55 19.08
C GLN A 239 2.57 1.84 18.30
N VAL A 240 3.82 2.02 17.91
CA VAL A 240 4.30 3.13 17.10
C VAL A 240 4.94 2.62 15.81
N ARG A 241 5.19 3.50 14.85
CA ARG A 241 5.93 3.18 13.63
C ARG A 241 7.43 3.27 13.89
N LYS A 242 8.21 2.40 13.26
CA LYS A 242 9.65 2.56 13.18
C LYS A 242 9.99 3.75 12.29
N SER A 243 11.11 4.40 12.56
CA SER A 243 11.53 5.60 11.83
C SER A 243 11.71 5.36 10.31
N THR A 244 11.99 4.12 9.93
CA THR A 244 12.17 3.69 8.53
C THR A 244 10.86 3.38 7.79
N ASP A 245 9.71 3.34 8.50
CA ASP A 245 8.40 3.09 7.90
C ASP A 245 7.94 4.27 7.04
N TYR A 246 7.02 4.01 6.12
CA TYR A 246 6.51 5.04 5.22
C TYR A 246 5.70 6.14 5.90
N VAL A 247 5.08 5.89 7.07
CA VAL A 247 4.29 6.90 7.81
C VAL A 247 5.17 8.02 8.36
N PRO A 248 6.31 7.76 9.03
CA PRO A 248 7.30 8.81 9.35
C PRO A 248 7.75 9.61 8.13
N LYS A 249 7.93 8.97 6.98
CA LYS A 249 8.28 9.68 5.75
C LYS A 249 7.14 10.56 5.23
N MET A 250 5.87 10.11 5.36
CA MET A 250 4.71 10.95 5.06
C MET A 250 4.68 12.20 5.94
N ILE A 251 4.93 12.05 7.25
CA ILE A 251 5.02 13.17 8.19
C ILE A 251 6.14 14.15 7.77
N SER A 252 7.30 13.62 7.37
CA SER A 252 8.42 14.45 6.88
C SER A 252 8.07 15.17 5.58
N LEU A 253 7.40 14.51 4.63
CA LEU A 253 6.94 15.13 3.39
C LEU A 253 5.86 16.19 3.62
N ALA A 254 5.15 16.11 4.73
CA ALA A 254 4.16 17.09 5.17
C ALA A 254 4.77 18.29 5.93
N GLY A 255 6.10 18.33 6.14
CA GLY A 255 6.81 19.40 6.84
C GLY A 255 6.98 19.16 8.36
N GLY A 256 6.51 18.04 8.90
CA GLY A 256 6.66 17.67 10.30
C GLY A 256 7.88 16.81 10.60
N LYS A 257 8.11 16.58 11.89
CA LYS A 257 9.12 15.67 12.39
C LYS A 257 8.48 14.53 13.17
N TYR A 258 8.69 13.30 12.77
CA TYR A 258 8.29 12.15 13.57
C TYR A 258 9.10 12.12 14.88
N ILE A 259 8.41 11.95 16.01
CA ILE A 259 9.06 12.14 17.31
C ILE A 259 9.98 10.98 17.71
N PHE A 260 9.73 9.76 17.22
CA PHE A 260 10.56 8.59 17.49
C PHE A 260 11.62 8.45 16.40
N ASP A 261 12.89 8.38 16.80
CA ASP A 261 14.03 8.22 15.91
C ASP A 261 14.49 6.75 15.79
N ALA A 262 15.55 6.52 14.99
CA ALA A 262 16.10 5.19 14.76
C ALA A 262 16.66 4.52 16.03
N SER A 263 16.94 5.28 17.10
CA SER A 263 17.41 4.71 18.37
C SER A 263 16.36 3.85 19.08
N ASN A 264 15.09 4.05 18.73
CA ASN A 264 13.98 3.26 19.24
C ASN A 264 13.65 2.05 18.35
N ASP A 265 14.28 1.92 17.18
CA ASP A 265 13.99 0.83 16.24
C ASP A 265 14.70 -0.46 16.71
N ASP A 266 13.96 -1.57 16.74
CA ASP A 266 14.51 -2.90 16.91
C ASP A 266 14.89 -3.54 15.56
N ASP A 267 15.73 -4.58 15.57
CA ASP A 267 16.21 -5.27 14.36
C ASP A 267 15.26 -6.42 13.92
N THR A 268 13.97 -6.31 14.16
CA THR A 268 13.01 -7.39 13.88
C THR A 268 12.51 -7.44 12.44
N GLY A 269 12.90 -6.48 11.59
CA GLY A 269 12.40 -6.36 10.21
C GLY A 269 10.91 -5.94 10.11
N ARG A 270 10.25 -5.63 11.22
CA ARG A 270 8.87 -5.15 11.25
C ARG A 270 8.82 -3.64 11.05
N SER A 271 7.74 -3.13 10.50
CA SER A 271 7.48 -1.69 10.31
C SER A 271 6.98 -0.97 11.58
N THR A 272 6.61 -1.74 12.60
CA THR A 272 6.07 -1.24 13.87
C THR A 272 6.81 -1.86 15.05
N MET A 273 6.76 -1.16 16.18
CA MET A 273 7.21 -1.69 17.47
C MET A 273 6.19 -1.37 18.57
N ASN A 274 6.13 -2.26 19.55
CA ASN A 274 5.35 -2.04 20.77
C ASN A 274 6.28 -1.50 21.85
N MET A 275 5.87 -0.45 22.52
CA MET A 275 6.56 0.11 23.68
C MET A 275 5.64 0.13 24.91
N GLN A 276 6.24 0.18 26.08
CA GLN A 276 5.48 0.35 27.31
C GLN A 276 4.89 1.77 27.36
N LEU A 277 3.76 1.91 28.02
CA LEU A 277 3.09 3.20 28.13
C LEU A 277 3.98 4.29 28.76
N GLU A 278 4.86 3.90 29.71
CA GLU A 278 5.82 4.80 30.34
C GLU A 278 6.88 5.34 29.34
N ASP A 279 7.38 4.46 28.46
CA ASP A 279 8.34 4.85 27.42
C ASP A 279 7.71 5.78 26.40
N PHE A 280 6.45 5.49 26.02
CA PHE A 280 5.67 6.36 25.14
C PHE A 280 5.42 7.73 25.78
N TYR A 281 5.04 7.74 27.08
CA TYR A 281 4.84 8.97 27.85
C TYR A 281 6.09 9.83 27.82
N ASN A 282 7.24 9.27 28.22
CA ASN A 282 8.51 9.99 28.27
C ASN A 282 8.98 10.48 26.89
N GLY A 283 8.70 9.71 25.84
CA GLY A 283 9.12 10.04 24.47
C GLY A 283 8.21 11.00 23.72
N ALA A 284 6.92 11.10 24.08
CA ALA A 284 5.93 11.84 23.29
C ALA A 284 5.11 12.86 24.06
N ILE A 285 5.35 13.06 25.38
CA ILE A 285 4.57 14.02 26.20
C ILE A 285 4.65 15.44 25.65
N ASP A 286 5.79 15.82 25.08
CA ASP A 286 6.04 17.14 24.50
C ASP A 286 5.81 17.19 22.97
N ALA A 287 5.18 16.18 22.36
CA ALA A 287 4.82 16.22 20.96
C ALA A 287 3.85 17.38 20.68
N ASP A 288 4.05 18.07 19.55
CA ASP A 288 3.17 19.15 19.11
C ASP A 288 1.84 18.62 18.61
N TYR A 289 1.84 17.44 17.98
CA TYR A 289 0.65 16.75 17.45
C TYR A 289 0.64 15.27 17.81
N LEU A 290 -0.57 14.75 18.06
CA LEU A 290 -0.85 13.33 18.20
C LEU A 290 -1.76 12.87 17.08
N ILE A 291 -1.42 11.77 16.41
CA ILE A 291 -2.28 11.09 15.43
C ILE A 291 -2.57 9.67 15.94
N TYR A 292 -3.82 9.42 16.31
CA TYR A 292 -4.29 8.10 16.68
C TYR A 292 -4.63 7.27 15.43
N ASN A 293 -4.07 6.07 15.32
CA ASN A 293 -4.27 5.19 14.19
C ASN A 293 -5.54 4.33 14.38
N SER A 294 -6.67 4.84 13.95
CA SER A 294 -7.97 4.18 14.06
C SER A 294 -8.15 2.97 13.14
N ALA A 295 -7.32 2.84 12.11
CA ALA A 295 -7.47 1.76 11.12
C ALA A 295 -7.16 0.36 11.68
N ILE A 296 -6.65 0.26 12.92
CA ILE A 296 -6.28 -1.01 13.55
C ILE A 296 -7.40 -1.56 14.43
N ASP A 297 -8.04 -0.72 15.25
CA ASP A 297 -8.93 -1.16 16.32
C ASP A 297 -10.38 -0.66 16.19
N GLY A 298 -10.75 -0.15 15.02
CA GLY A 298 -12.07 0.43 14.77
C GLY A 298 -12.20 1.87 15.25
N GLY A 299 -11.13 2.42 15.83
CA GLY A 299 -10.97 3.83 16.09
C GLY A 299 -11.64 4.39 17.33
N VAL A 300 -11.54 5.71 17.39
CA VAL A 300 -12.19 6.58 18.40
C VAL A 300 -12.92 7.70 17.65
N LYS A 301 -14.01 8.20 18.22
CA LYS A 301 -14.87 9.22 17.60
C LYS A 301 -14.61 10.61 18.13
N ASN A 302 -14.07 10.71 19.34
CA ASN A 302 -13.82 11.95 20.05
C ASN A 302 -12.68 11.77 21.05
N LEU A 303 -12.22 12.90 21.61
CA LEU A 303 -11.12 12.92 22.56
C LEU A 303 -11.41 12.12 23.84
N ASN A 304 -12.65 12.15 24.33
CA ASN A 304 -13.02 11.43 25.55
C ASN A 304 -12.86 9.91 25.37
N GLU A 305 -13.28 9.35 24.24
CA GLU A 305 -13.08 7.93 23.94
C GLU A 305 -11.59 7.55 23.89
N LEU A 306 -10.72 8.45 23.41
CA LEU A 306 -9.26 8.22 23.43
C LEU A 306 -8.71 8.28 24.86
N LEU A 307 -9.16 9.25 25.68
CA LEU A 307 -8.75 9.38 27.08
C LEU A 307 -9.30 8.23 27.94
N ASP A 308 -10.47 7.69 27.63
CA ASP A 308 -11.00 6.48 28.29
C ASP A 308 -10.12 5.25 28.01
N LYS A 309 -9.55 5.14 26.79
CA LYS A 309 -8.57 4.09 26.45
C LYS A 309 -7.23 4.30 27.18
N CYS A 310 -6.80 5.53 27.34
CA CYS A 310 -5.50 5.88 27.92
C CYS A 310 -5.56 7.25 28.67
N PRO A 311 -5.96 7.27 29.94
CA PRO A 311 -6.14 8.51 30.71
C PRO A 311 -4.87 9.37 30.83
N VAL A 312 -3.68 8.77 30.80
CA VAL A 312 -2.40 9.49 30.93
C VAL A 312 -2.15 10.45 29.76
N LEU A 313 -2.82 10.27 28.62
CA LEU A 313 -2.73 11.21 27.49
C LEU A 313 -3.23 12.62 27.83
N ALA A 314 -4.04 12.77 28.89
CA ALA A 314 -4.49 14.10 29.37
C ALA A 314 -3.33 15.02 29.76
N ASP A 315 -2.18 14.46 30.12
CA ASP A 315 -0.98 15.22 30.48
C ASP A 315 -0.16 15.71 29.29
N PHE A 316 -0.42 15.16 28.09
CA PHE A 316 0.33 15.50 26.88
C PHE A 316 0.06 16.92 26.41
N ARG A 317 1.12 17.60 25.93
CA ARG A 317 1.02 18.95 25.38
C ARG A 317 -0.01 19.03 24.25
N ALA A 318 0.06 18.12 23.28
CA ALA A 318 -0.89 18.11 22.17
C ALA A 318 -2.36 17.98 22.60
N VAL A 319 -2.66 17.26 23.70
CA VAL A 319 -4.01 17.17 24.25
C VAL A 319 -4.43 18.51 24.86
N LYS A 320 -3.55 19.15 25.67
CA LYS A 320 -3.80 20.45 26.27
C LYS A 320 -4.01 21.56 25.24
N ASP A 321 -3.28 21.49 24.12
CA ASP A 321 -3.33 22.45 23.02
C ASP A 321 -4.45 22.13 22.00
N GLY A 322 -5.13 20.99 22.17
CA GLY A 322 -6.19 20.54 21.27
C GLY A 322 -5.66 20.08 19.90
N ASN A 323 -4.44 19.58 19.81
CA ASN A 323 -3.77 19.10 18.59
C ASN A 323 -3.77 17.57 18.50
N VAL A 324 -4.93 16.96 18.71
CA VAL A 324 -5.12 15.51 18.62
C VAL A 324 -5.98 15.17 17.43
N PHE A 325 -5.45 14.30 16.58
CA PHE A 325 -6.10 13.87 15.36
C PHE A 325 -6.23 12.34 15.33
N CYS A 326 -7.06 11.85 14.43
CA CYS A 326 -7.33 10.43 14.23
C CYS A 326 -7.37 10.13 12.75
N THR A 327 -6.86 8.96 12.35
CA THR A 327 -7.01 8.50 10.97
C THR A 327 -8.42 7.97 10.73
N THR A 328 -8.86 7.97 9.47
CA THR A 328 -10.01 7.16 9.07
C THR A 328 -9.70 5.66 9.17
N ASN A 329 -10.74 4.83 9.31
CA ASN A 329 -10.57 3.38 9.48
C ASN A 329 -10.09 2.68 8.19
N ASP A 330 -10.27 3.30 7.05
CA ASP A 330 -9.95 2.77 5.72
C ASP A 330 -8.53 3.10 5.25
N MET A 331 -7.72 3.78 6.05
CA MET A 331 -6.38 4.27 5.68
C MET A 331 -5.54 3.23 4.92
N TYR A 332 -5.54 1.97 5.37
CA TYR A 332 -4.71 0.92 4.74
C TYR A 332 -5.31 0.33 3.46
N GLN A 333 -6.56 0.62 3.16
CA GLN A 333 -7.19 0.24 1.90
C GLN A 333 -7.18 1.38 0.86
N GLN A 334 -6.79 2.60 1.24
CA GLN A 334 -6.75 3.80 0.39
C GLN A 334 -5.35 4.06 -0.15
N SER A 335 -4.74 3.05 -0.78
CA SER A 335 -3.35 3.11 -1.24
C SER A 335 -3.09 4.18 -2.30
N MET A 336 -4.10 4.53 -3.10
CA MET A 336 -4.04 5.61 -4.10
C MET A 336 -4.33 7.00 -3.53
N SER A 337 -4.41 7.11 -2.20
CA SER A 337 -4.70 8.36 -1.51
C SER A 337 -3.54 8.85 -0.62
N ILE A 338 -2.38 8.24 -0.73
CA ILE A 338 -1.19 8.58 0.09
C ILE A 338 -0.81 10.05 -0.06
N GLY A 339 -0.83 10.62 -1.27
CA GLY A 339 -0.58 12.05 -1.47
C GLY A 339 -1.60 12.96 -0.75
N TYR A 340 -2.87 12.55 -0.73
CA TYR A 340 -3.90 13.28 0.03
C TYR A 340 -3.74 13.13 1.54
N MET A 341 -3.27 11.97 2.03
CA MET A 341 -2.95 11.79 3.45
C MET A 341 -1.78 12.70 3.88
N ILE A 342 -0.79 12.87 2.99
CA ILE A 342 0.32 13.82 3.22
C ILE A 342 -0.21 15.27 3.22
N ASP A 343 -1.15 15.62 2.33
CA ASP A 343 -1.80 16.94 2.27
C ASP A 343 -2.62 17.22 3.56
N ASP A 344 -3.32 16.21 4.09
CA ASP A 344 -4.01 16.31 5.38
C ASP A 344 -3.04 16.53 6.55
N MET A 345 -1.91 15.78 6.58
CA MET A 345 -0.86 15.99 7.58
C MET A 345 -0.23 17.38 7.48
N HIS A 346 0.00 17.87 6.26
CA HIS A 346 0.49 19.24 6.02
C HIS A 346 -0.53 20.28 6.51
N SER A 347 -1.81 20.10 6.21
CA SER A 347 -2.88 20.95 6.67
C SER A 347 -2.98 20.97 8.20
N MET A 348 -2.80 19.82 8.86
CA MET A 348 -2.72 19.69 10.31
C MET A 348 -1.57 20.53 10.89
N ILE A 349 -0.36 20.37 10.34
CA ILE A 349 0.87 21.05 10.82
C ILE A 349 0.79 22.55 10.60
N THR A 350 0.25 23.00 9.46
CA THR A 350 0.15 24.44 9.12
C THR A 350 -1.07 25.12 9.73
N GLY A 351 -1.92 24.39 10.47
CA GLY A 351 -3.13 24.93 11.08
C GLY A 351 -4.22 25.31 10.09
N ALA A 352 -4.24 24.69 8.92
CA ALA A 352 -5.31 24.88 7.94
C ALA A 352 -6.67 24.36 8.48
N PRO A 353 -7.81 24.87 7.98
CA PRO A 353 -9.13 24.43 8.46
C PRO A 353 -9.36 22.92 8.29
N ASP A 354 -9.87 22.24 9.33
CA ASP A 354 -10.18 20.79 9.34
C ASP A 354 -11.14 20.38 8.21
N SER A 355 -11.96 21.29 7.71
CA SER A 355 -13.02 21.01 6.71
C SER A 355 -12.50 20.54 5.35
N GLY A 356 -11.18 20.65 5.10
CA GLY A 356 -10.54 20.16 3.87
C GLY A 356 -9.97 18.77 3.97
N MET A 357 -9.76 18.25 5.19
CA MET A 357 -9.15 16.95 5.43
C MET A 357 -10.10 15.81 5.11
N LYS A 358 -9.57 14.70 4.57
CA LYS A 358 -10.33 13.52 4.15
C LYS A 358 -9.98 12.27 4.96
N TYR A 359 -8.73 12.14 5.36
CA TYR A 359 -8.16 10.95 5.99
C TYR A 359 -7.72 11.19 7.43
N LEU A 360 -7.66 12.46 7.84
CA LEU A 360 -7.47 12.86 9.21
C LEU A 360 -8.65 13.68 9.69
N PHE A 361 -9.03 13.50 10.94
CA PHE A 361 -10.02 14.35 11.61
C PHE A 361 -9.57 14.70 13.02
N LYS A 362 -9.85 15.93 13.43
CA LYS A 362 -9.50 16.45 14.75
C LYS A 362 -10.44 15.86 15.80
N LEU A 363 -9.88 15.27 16.86
CA LEU A 363 -10.65 14.81 18.01
C LEU A 363 -11.04 16.01 18.90
N LYS A 364 -12.31 16.17 19.16
CA LYS A 364 -12.88 17.23 19.99
C LYS A 364 -13.56 16.66 21.23
#